data_10772ce14b47de01df67c9dcaadd6f09
#
_entry.id   10772ce14b47de01df67c9dcaadd6f09
#
_cell.length_a   1.000
_cell.length_b   1.000
_cell.length_c   1.000
_cell.angle_alpha   90.00
_cell.angle_beta   90.00
_cell.angle_gamma   90.00
#
_symmetry.space_group_name_H-M   'P 1'
#
loop_
_entity.id
_entity.type
_entity.pdbx_description
1 polymer ?
#
loop_
_entity_poly.entity_id
_entity_poly.type
_entity_poly.pdbx_seq_one_letter_code
_entity_poly.pdbx_strand_id
1 'polypeptide(L)'
;MSNLINVISVVRLNLPKIRQLTDAQMTALEQTAEAVHTEVVQAQVMPFDDPEVVEKRVYGKRGQFAKNGKEYKGRIKKEIVHGGGHLQNDSTFVDGSRSKLGKVSIVSSTPYARRLYFHPEYHFDTGENPNARGRWYADWLPGGKEADFATDTFKEIYRRLTDV
;
A
#
# COMPACT_ATOMS: atom_id res chain seq x y z
N MET A 1 -42.25 49.50 30.56
CA MET A 1 -41.69 48.29 31.13
C MET A 1 -41.32 47.37 29.99
N SER A 2 -40.05 47.30 29.66
CA SER A 2 -39.56 46.44 28.58
C SER A 2 -39.37 45.01 29.10
N ASN A 3 -40.17 44.08 28.59
CA ASN A 3 -39.98 42.65 28.87
C ASN A 3 -38.70 42.18 28.18
N LEU A 4 -37.65 41.98 28.92
CA LEU A 4 -36.44 41.29 28.48
C LEU A 4 -36.76 39.80 28.34
N ILE A 5 -36.88 39.32 27.07
CA ILE A 5 -36.98 37.90 26.78
C ILE A 5 -35.56 37.33 26.84
N ASN A 6 -35.24 36.62 27.92
CA ASN A 6 -34.02 35.85 28.02
C ASN A 6 -34.17 34.55 27.21
N VAL A 7 -33.54 34.48 26.05
CA VAL A 7 -33.44 33.24 25.27
C VAL A 7 -32.21 32.46 25.76
N ILE A 8 -32.42 31.37 26.47
CA ILE A 8 -31.36 30.44 26.87
C ILE A 8 -31.30 29.32 25.83
N SER A 9 -30.24 29.31 25.07
CA SER A 9 -29.94 28.18 24.15
C SER A 9 -29.13 27.11 24.88
N VAL A 10 -29.68 25.92 25.01
CA VAL A 10 -28.98 24.76 25.60
C VAL A 10 -28.57 23.83 24.50
N VAL A 11 -27.24 23.70 24.29
CA VAL A 11 -26.66 22.72 23.37
C VAL A 11 -26.34 21.45 24.14
N ARG A 12 -27.00 20.34 23.79
CA ARG A 12 -26.71 19.02 24.37
C ARG A 12 -25.84 18.25 23.39
N LEU A 13 -24.63 17.90 23.82
CA LEU A 13 -23.72 17.07 23.04
C LEU A 13 -23.88 15.62 23.43
N ASN A 14 -24.13 14.75 22.43
CA ASN A 14 -24.10 13.30 22.60
C ASN A 14 -22.67 12.79 22.36
N LEU A 15 -21.82 12.87 23.38
CA LEU A 15 -20.41 12.49 23.29
C LEU A 15 -20.20 11.02 22.87
N PRO A 16 -20.97 10.01 23.35
CA PRO A 16 -20.85 8.64 22.88
C PRO A 16 -21.09 8.52 21.36
N LYS A 17 -22.14 9.19 20.85
CA LYS A 17 -22.43 9.16 19.40
C LYS A 17 -21.36 9.88 18.59
N ILE A 18 -20.82 11.00 19.07
CA ILE A 18 -19.72 11.71 18.41
C ILE A 18 -18.48 10.81 18.32
N ARG A 19 -18.12 10.11 19.40
CA ARG A 19 -17.00 9.14 19.39
C ARG A 19 -17.24 8.02 18.39
N GLN A 20 -18.42 7.41 18.39
CA GLN A 20 -18.77 6.35 17.44
C GLN A 20 -18.61 6.82 15.98
N LEU A 21 -19.08 8.02 15.65
CA LEU A 21 -18.95 8.58 14.30
C LEU A 21 -17.50 8.86 13.94
N THR A 22 -16.68 9.32 14.89
CA THR A 22 -15.24 9.56 14.67
C THR A 22 -14.50 8.25 14.43
N ASP A 23 -14.78 7.21 15.22
CA ASP A 23 -14.17 5.89 15.05
C ASP A 23 -14.57 5.26 13.69
N ALA A 24 -15.83 5.42 13.31
CA ALA A 24 -16.32 4.98 11.99
C ALA A 24 -15.61 5.72 10.84
N GLN A 25 -15.34 7.02 10.98
CA GLN A 25 -14.58 7.78 9.98
C GLN A 25 -13.15 7.28 9.83
N MET A 26 -12.46 7.03 10.94
CA MET A 26 -11.09 6.49 10.91
C MET A 26 -11.05 5.12 10.23
N THR A 27 -11.95 4.23 10.62
CA THR A 27 -12.06 2.89 10.01
C THR A 27 -12.40 2.99 8.51
N ALA A 28 -13.33 3.88 8.13
CA ALA A 28 -13.69 4.08 6.73
C ALA A 28 -12.52 4.59 5.90
N LEU A 29 -11.70 5.52 6.44
CA LEU A 29 -10.49 6.01 5.76
C LEU A 29 -9.46 4.91 5.53
N GLU A 30 -9.20 4.08 6.55
CA GLU A 30 -8.25 2.96 6.44
C GLU A 30 -8.73 1.93 5.41
N GLN A 31 -9.99 1.49 5.50
CA GLN A 31 -10.57 0.55 4.55
C GLN A 31 -10.64 1.11 3.12
N THR A 32 -10.86 2.42 2.97
CA THR A 32 -10.83 3.07 1.65
C THR A 32 -9.42 3.03 1.05
N ALA A 33 -8.39 3.31 1.84
CA ALA A 33 -7.02 3.23 1.36
C ALA A 33 -6.62 1.81 0.97
N GLU A 34 -7.06 0.80 1.72
CA GLU A 34 -6.89 -0.62 1.37
C GLU A 34 -7.60 -0.96 0.06
N ALA A 35 -8.83 -0.47 -0.13
CA ALA A 35 -9.58 -0.68 -1.36
C ALA A 35 -8.88 -0.04 -2.57
N VAL A 36 -8.40 1.20 -2.45
CA VAL A 36 -7.64 1.87 -3.52
C VAL A 36 -6.37 1.08 -3.86
N HIS A 37 -5.63 0.62 -2.84
CA HIS A 37 -4.44 -0.19 -3.07
C HIS A 37 -4.77 -1.50 -3.78
N THR A 38 -5.83 -2.17 -3.36
CA THR A 38 -6.32 -3.40 -3.98
C THR A 38 -6.68 -3.20 -5.45
N GLU A 39 -7.39 -2.12 -5.78
CA GLU A 39 -7.73 -1.77 -7.17
C GLU A 39 -6.49 -1.53 -8.03
N VAL A 40 -5.50 -0.80 -7.51
CA VAL A 40 -4.23 -0.57 -8.20
C VAL A 40 -3.49 -1.88 -8.48
N VAL A 41 -3.49 -2.81 -7.53
CA VAL A 41 -2.89 -4.14 -7.70
C VAL A 41 -3.66 -4.95 -8.74
N GLN A 42 -4.99 -4.96 -8.67
CA GLN A 42 -5.84 -5.70 -9.63
C GLN A 42 -5.76 -5.13 -11.05
N ALA A 43 -5.58 -3.82 -11.19
CA ALA A 43 -5.36 -3.18 -12.48
C ALA A 43 -3.98 -3.51 -13.11
N GLN A 44 -3.10 -4.18 -12.37
CA GLN A 44 -1.77 -4.61 -12.80
C GLN A 44 -0.90 -3.46 -13.35
N VAL A 45 -1.05 -2.27 -12.76
CA VAL A 45 -0.34 -1.05 -13.19
C VAL A 45 0.96 -0.80 -12.44
N MET A 46 1.14 -1.45 -11.28
CA MET A 46 2.41 -1.39 -10.54
C MET A 46 3.47 -2.26 -11.23
N PRO A 47 4.72 -1.82 -11.29
CA PRO A 47 5.82 -2.66 -11.74
C PRO A 47 5.93 -3.92 -10.86
N PHE A 48 6.10 -5.06 -11.52
CA PHE A 48 6.34 -6.32 -10.86
C PHE A 48 7.82 -6.65 -11.03
N ASP A 49 8.52 -6.84 -9.94
CA ASP A 49 9.93 -7.22 -9.95
C ASP A 49 10.07 -8.73 -9.97
N ASP A 50 11.02 -9.22 -10.77
CA ASP A 50 11.35 -10.63 -10.86
C ASP A 50 11.88 -11.16 -9.52
N PRO A 51 11.74 -12.47 -9.26
CA PRO A 51 12.35 -13.10 -8.11
C PRO A 51 13.87 -12.89 -8.10
N GLU A 52 14.41 -12.41 -7.00
CA GLU A 52 15.86 -12.36 -6.85
C GLU A 52 16.42 -13.74 -6.61
N VAL A 53 17.21 -14.21 -7.57
CA VAL A 53 17.86 -15.50 -7.51
C VAL A 53 19.35 -15.32 -7.29
N VAL A 54 19.85 -15.80 -6.15
CA VAL A 54 21.29 -15.79 -5.84
C VAL A 54 21.88 -17.15 -6.12
N GLU A 55 22.97 -17.18 -6.91
CA GLU A 55 23.73 -18.38 -7.14
C GLU A 55 24.75 -18.59 -6.02
N LYS A 56 24.53 -19.62 -5.21
CA LYS A 56 25.44 -20.01 -4.14
C LYS A 56 26.20 -21.27 -4.51
N ARG A 57 27.51 -21.21 -4.35
CA ARG A 57 28.34 -22.39 -4.55
C ARG A 57 28.31 -23.26 -3.26
N VAL A 58 27.83 -24.47 -3.41
CA VAL A 58 27.70 -25.42 -2.31
C VAL A 58 28.75 -26.52 -2.48
N TYR A 59 29.50 -26.77 -1.42
CA TYR A 59 30.49 -27.82 -1.35
C TYR A 59 29.93 -28.99 -0.53
N GLY A 60 30.23 -30.22 -0.98
CA GLY A 60 29.84 -31.42 -0.23
C GLY A 60 30.62 -31.59 1.08
N LYS A 61 30.48 -32.74 1.69
CA LYS A 61 31.18 -33.11 2.97
C LYS A 61 32.71 -32.90 2.92
N ARG A 62 33.34 -32.82 1.75
CA ARG A 62 34.78 -32.60 1.56
C ARG A 62 35.21 -31.13 1.72
N GLY A 63 34.24 -30.18 1.80
CA GLY A 63 34.53 -28.75 1.86
C GLY A 63 35.04 -28.17 0.55
N GLN A 64 35.55 -26.93 0.63
CA GLN A 64 36.04 -26.19 -0.54
C GLN A 64 37.43 -26.64 -0.99
N PHE A 65 38.28 -27.05 -0.05
CA PHE A 65 39.65 -27.42 -0.35
C PHE A 65 39.95 -28.86 0.04
N ALA A 66 40.71 -29.53 -0.77
CA ALA A 66 41.33 -30.82 -0.41
C ALA A 66 42.45 -30.64 0.62
N LYS A 67 42.83 -31.69 1.29
CA LYS A 67 43.98 -31.71 2.23
C LYS A 67 45.33 -31.26 1.59
N ASN A 68 45.44 -31.37 0.27
CA ASN A 68 46.61 -30.92 -0.50
C ASN A 68 46.45 -29.50 -1.05
N GLY A 69 45.46 -28.71 -0.57
CA GLY A 69 45.21 -27.37 -1.01
C GLY A 69 44.45 -27.21 -2.37
N LYS A 70 44.14 -28.33 -3.02
CA LYS A 70 43.41 -28.28 -4.30
C LYS A 70 41.94 -27.88 -4.09
N GLU A 71 41.49 -26.89 -4.85
CA GLU A 71 40.10 -26.43 -4.81
C GLU A 71 39.16 -27.40 -5.54
N TYR A 72 38.05 -27.76 -4.90
CA TYR A 72 36.99 -28.51 -5.53
C TYR A 72 35.99 -27.60 -6.27
N LYS A 73 35.57 -27.99 -7.44
CA LYS A 73 34.44 -27.39 -8.13
C LYS A 73 33.17 -27.74 -7.37
N GLY A 74 32.68 -26.79 -6.56
CA GLY A 74 31.39 -26.94 -5.90
C GLY A 74 30.22 -26.97 -6.88
N ARG A 75 29.07 -27.46 -6.41
CA ARG A 75 27.81 -27.40 -7.17
C ARG A 75 27.18 -26.02 -6.99
N ILE A 76 26.77 -25.38 -8.10
CA ILE A 76 25.99 -24.15 -8.04
C ILE A 76 24.55 -24.54 -7.66
N LYS A 77 24.04 -23.92 -6.59
CA LYS A 77 22.64 -23.98 -6.19
C LYS A 77 22.04 -22.60 -6.35
N LYS A 78 20.94 -22.53 -7.08
CA LYS A 78 20.12 -21.30 -7.14
C LYS A 78 19.22 -21.26 -5.91
N GLU A 79 19.27 -20.18 -5.18
CA GLU A 79 18.43 -19.92 -4.02
C GLU A 79 17.64 -18.66 -4.29
N ILE A 80 16.32 -18.76 -4.19
CA ILE A 80 15.43 -17.59 -4.30
C ILE A 80 15.52 -16.86 -2.97
N VAL A 81 16.04 -15.63 -3.00
CA VAL A 81 16.16 -14.79 -1.80
C VAL A 81 14.82 -14.16 -1.47
N HIS A 82 14.12 -13.67 -2.48
CA HIS A 82 12.73 -13.29 -2.36
C HIS A 82 11.99 -13.56 -3.69
N GLY A 83 10.70 -13.89 -3.57
CA GLY A 83 9.82 -14.06 -4.72
C GLY A 83 9.60 -12.72 -5.43
N GLY A 84 9.16 -12.72 -6.67
CA GLY A 84 8.81 -11.50 -7.39
C GLY A 84 7.67 -10.71 -6.72
N GLY A 85 7.46 -9.47 -7.16
CA GLY A 85 6.38 -8.61 -6.68
C GLY A 85 6.64 -7.96 -5.33
N HIS A 86 7.89 -7.83 -4.91
CA HIS A 86 8.26 -7.24 -3.62
C HIS A 86 7.72 -5.81 -3.45
N LEU A 87 7.76 -4.98 -4.49
CA LEU A 87 7.20 -3.64 -4.47
C LEU A 87 5.70 -3.66 -4.17
N GLN A 88 4.96 -4.53 -4.83
CA GLN A 88 3.51 -4.60 -4.78
C GLN A 88 3.00 -5.29 -3.51
N ASN A 89 3.60 -6.43 -3.15
CA ASN A 89 3.06 -7.33 -2.13
C ASN A 89 3.64 -7.09 -0.74
N ASP A 90 4.95 -6.82 -0.64
CA ASP A 90 5.63 -6.79 0.65
C ASP A 90 5.99 -5.38 1.12
N SER A 91 6.18 -4.45 0.18
CA SER A 91 6.74 -3.13 0.50
C SER A 91 5.74 -2.00 0.41
N THR A 92 4.56 -2.22 -0.19
CA THR A 92 3.49 -1.24 -0.25
C THR A 92 2.40 -1.62 0.73
N PHE A 93 2.08 -0.70 1.62
CA PHE A 93 1.11 -0.91 2.69
C PHE A 93 0.37 0.37 3.03
N VAL A 94 -0.76 0.23 3.73
CA VAL A 94 -1.55 1.35 4.25
C VAL A 94 -1.02 1.75 5.62
N ASP A 95 -0.62 3.01 5.76
CA ASP A 95 -0.22 3.62 7.03
C ASP A 95 -1.37 4.43 7.62
N GLY A 96 -2.03 3.86 8.64
CA GLY A 96 -3.10 4.48 9.42
C GLY A 96 -2.63 5.25 10.66
N SER A 97 -1.33 5.45 10.87
CA SER A 97 -0.78 6.09 12.07
C SER A 97 -1.35 7.48 12.34
N ARG A 98 -1.84 8.15 11.31
CA ARG A 98 -2.46 9.49 11.36
C ARG A 98 -3.96 9.49 11.10
N SER A 99 -4.63 8.34 11.15
CA SER A 99 -6.09 8.23 10.91
C SER A 99 -6.90 9.12 11.87
N LYS A 100 -6.45 9.24 13.11
CA LYS A 100 -7.03 10.19 14.11
C LYS A 100 -6.97 11.65 13.68
N LEU A 101 -6.08 12.01 12.79
CA LEU A 101 -5.95 13.34 12.18
C LEU A 101 -6.67 13.43 10.82
N GLY A 102 -7.48 12.44 10.47
CA GLY A 102 -8.19 12.38 9.20
C GLY A 102 -7.27 12.09 8.01
N LYS A 103 -6.10 11.47 8.23
CA LYS A 103 -5.13 11.16 7.18
C LYS A 103 -4.70 9.71 7.24
N VAL A 104 -4.83 9.03 6.11
CA VAL A 104 -4.27 7.71 5.85
C VAL A 104 -3.38 7.80 4.62
N SER A 105 -2.30 7.05 4.57
CA SER A 105 -1.34 7.09 3.46
C SER A 105 -1.07 5.68 2.96
N ILE A 106 -0.95 5.52 1.64
CA ILE A 106 -0.39 4.31 1.04
C ILE A 106 1.10 4.57 0.84
N VAL A 107 1.93 3.72 1.40
CA VAL A 107 3.39 3.91 1.47
C VAL A 107 4.09 2.75 0.80
N SER A 108 5.02 3.06 -0.10
CA SER A 108 5.95 2.08 -0.66
C SER A 108 7.33 2.29 -0.03
N SER A 109 7.81 1.28 0.70
CA SER A 109 9.02 1.39 1.53
C SER A 109 10.32 1.04 0.79
N THR A 110 10.25 0.52 -0.45
CA THR A 110 11.45 0.20 -1.21
C THR A 110 12.22 1.45 -1.65
N PRO A 111 13.57 1.44 -1.59
CA PRO A 111 14.38 2.58 -2.00
C PRO A 111 14.17 3.02 -3.45
N TYR A 112 13.81 2.08 -4.32
CA TYR A 112 13.61 2.32 -5.76
C TYR A 112 12.19 2.74 -6.13
N ALA A 113 11.17 2.54 -5.26
CA ALA A 113 9.77 2.84 -5.56
C ALA A 113 9.59 4.28 -6.05
N ARG A 114 10.20 5.25 -5.34
CA ARG A 114 10.13 6.66 -5.72
C ARG A 114 10.68 6.90 -7.12
N ARG A 115 11.83 6.30 -7.46
CA ARG A 115 12.43 6.45 -8.78
C ARG A 115 11.53 5.88 -9.86
N LEU A 116 11.01 4.67 -9.69
CA LEU A 116 10.10 4.06 -10.65
C LEU A 116 8.80 4.86 -10.81
N TYR A 117 8.25 5.37 -9.71
CA TYR A 117 7.01 6.12 -9.75
C TYR A 117 7.12 7.41 -10.57
N PHE A 118 8.21 8.17 -10.40
CA PHE A 118 8.37 9.48 -11.04
C PHE A 118 9.03 9.44 -12.41
N HIS A 119 9.39 8.27 -12.90
CA HIS A 119 10.03 8.06 -14.21
C HIS A 119 9.17 7.19 -15.13
N PRO A 120 8.03 7.73 -15.62
CA PRO A 120 7.12 6.98 -16.49
C PRO A 120 7.74 6.64 -17.86
N GLU A 121 8.87 7.27 -18.21
CA GLU A 121 9.64 7.00 -19.42
C GLU A 121 10.47 5.70 -19.37
N TYR A 122 10.56 5.06 -18.21
CA TYR A 122 11.26 3.79 -18.09
C TYR A 122 10.49 2.67 -18.80
N HIS A 123 11.25 1.73 -19.35
CA HIS A 123 10.69 0.49 -19.89
C HIS A 123 10.44 -0.47 -18.74
N PHE A 124 9.18 -0.60 -18.37
CA PHE A 124 8.76 -1.55 -17.34
C PHE A 124 8.57 -2.93 -17.94
N ASP A 125 8.91 -3.97 -17.18
CA ASP A 125 8.56 -5.33 -17.55
C ASP A 125 7.04 -5.51 -17.46
N THR A 126 6.44 -6.00 -18.53
CA THR A 126 5.00 -6.22 -18.66
C THR A 126 4.64 -7.71 -18.70
N GLY A 127 5.58 -8.60 -18.37
CA GLY A 127 5.36 -10.04 -18.38
C GLY A 127 4.29 -10.48 -17.38
N GLU A 128 4.43 -10.07 -16.13
CA GLU A 128 3.47 -10.37 -15.06
C GLU A 128 2.36 -9.32 -14.98
N ASN A 129 2.72 -8.03 -15.04
CA ASN A 129 1.78 -6.93 -14.99
C ASN A 129 1.71 -6.18 -16.34
N PRO A 130 0.78 -6.54 -17.22
CA PRO A 130 0.73 -6.02 -18.60
C PRO A 130 0.58 -4.50 -18.71
N ASN A 131 0.04 -3.88 -17.67
CA ASN A 131 -0.19 -2.43 -17.61
C ASN A 131 0.86 -1.69 -16.78
N ALA A 132 1.98 -2.37 -16.42
CA ALA A 132 3.03 -1.80 -15.57
C ALA A 132 3.55 -0.47 -16.11
N ARG A 133 3.59 0.55 -15.24
CA ARG A 133 3.99 1.92 -15.61
C ARG A 133 4.44 2.72 -14.41
N GLY A 134 5.09 3.86 -14.64
CA GLY A 134 5.27 4.89 -13.63
C GLY A 134 3.94 5.56 -13.26
N ARG A 135 3.92 6.28 -12.15
CA ARG A 135 2.72 6.97 -11.63
C ARG A 135 1.50 6.04 -11.53
N TRP A 136 1.69 4.84 -11.04
CA TRP A 136 0.66 3.78 -11.01
C TRP A 136 -0.61 4.13 -10.21
N TYR A 137 -0.61 5.19 -9.37
CA TYR A 137 -1.81 5.71 -8.73
C TYR A 137 -2.51 6.82 -9.52
N ALA A 138 -1.99 7.23 -10.69
CA ALA A 138 -2.48 8.41 -11.41
C ALA A 138 -3.97 8.34 -11.77
N ASP A 139 -4.50 7.15 -12.08
CA ASP A 139 -5.90 6.99 -12.45
C ASP A 139 -6.86 7.25 -11.27
N TRP A 140 -6.41 7.05 -10.03
CA TRP A 140 -7.18 7.26 -8.79
C TRP A 140 -6.95 8.62 -8.14
N LEU A 141 -6.08 9.45 -8.73
CA LEU A 141 -5.84 10.81 -8.28
C LEU A 141 -6.75 11.81 -9.01
N PRO A 142 -6.93 13.04 -8.48
CA PRO A 142 -7.70 14.07 -9.14
C PRO A 142 -7.31 14.26 -10.61
N GLY A 143 -8.28 14.15 -11.51
CA GLY A 143 -8.09 14.20 -12.96
C GLY A 143 -7.80 12.85 -13.63
N GLY A 144 -7.68 11.76 -12.87
CA GLY A 144 -7.59 10.40 -13.39
C GLY A 144 -8.96 9.80 -13.73
N LYS A 145 -8.95 8.62 -14.34
CA LYS A 145 -10.18 7.93 -14.80
C LYS A 145 -11.07 7.50 -13.64
N GLU A 146 -10.45 7.11 -12.52
CA GLU A 146 -11.10 6.59 -11.32
C GLU A 146 -10.98 7.58 -10.15
N ALA A 147 -10.99 8.89 -10.45
CA ALA A 147 -10.77 9.93 -9.43
C ALA A 147 -11.81 9.92 -8.31
N ASP A 148 -13.04 9.49 -8.59
CA ASP A 148 -14.14 9.45 -7.63
C ASP A 148 -14.17 8.15 -6.81
N PHE A 149 -13.43 7.11 -7.21
CA PHE A 149 -13.43 5.79 -6.57
C PHE A 149 -13.23 5.87 -5.06
N ALA A 150 -12.19 6.57 -4.59
CA ALA A 150 -11.90 6.70 -3.17
C ALA A 150 -13.03 7.40 -2.41
N THR A 151 -13.62 8.44 -3.00
CA THR A 151 -14.71 9.21 -2.39
C THR A 151 -15.99 8.36 -2.26
N ASP A 152 -16.32 7.62 -3.29
CA ASP A 152 -17.54 6.80 -3.30
C ASP A 152 -17.39 5.57 -2.42
N THR A 153 -16.22 4.92 -2.45
CA THR A 153 -15.88 3.83 -1.53
C THR A 153 -15.93 4.29 -0.07
N PHE A 154 -15.39 5.46 0.24
CA PHE A 154 -15.46 6.03 1.59
C PHE A 154 -16.91 6.24 2.04
N LYS A 155 -17.76 6.85 1.20
CA LYS A 155 -19.18 7.08 1.51
C LYS A 155 -19.91 5.79 1.79
N GLU A 156 -19.67 4.75 0.98
CA GLU A 156 -20.30 3.44 1.13
C GLU A 156 -19.89 2.77 2.45
N ILE A 157 -18.58 2.70 2.72
CA ILE A 157 -18.05 2.10 3.94
C ILE A 157 -18.53 2.86 5.17
N TYR A 158 -18.44 4.20 5.15
CA TYR A 158 -18.88 5.03 6.27
C TYR A 158 -20.37 4.85 6.57
N ARG A 159 -21.23 4.83 5.54
CA ARG A 159 -22.67 4.57 5.69
C ARG A 159 -22.91 3.22 6.35
N ARG A 160 -22.23 2.17 5.92
CA ARG A 160 -22.34 0.81 6.48
C ARG A 160 -21.90 0.77 7.95
N LEU A 161 -20.86 1.51 8.33
CA LEU A 161 -20.34 1.54 9.71
C LEU A 161 -21.21 2.38 10.67
N THR A 162 -22.00 3.30 10.15
CA THR A 162 -22.82 4.20 10.95
C THR A 162 -24.30 3.81 10.97
N ASP A 163 -24.71 2.80 10.22
CA ASP A 163 -26.12 2.37 10.05
C ASP A 163 -27.04 3.53 9.63
N VAL A 164 -26.57 4.44 8.79
CA VAL A 164 -27.29 5.62 8.29
C VAL A 164 -27.58 5.50 6.80
#